data_2bf5dca7949b7db896e838463be2edef
#
_entry.id   2bf5dca7949b7db896e838463be2edef
#
_cell.length_a   1.000
_cell.length_b   1.000
_cell.length_c   1.000
_cell.angle_alpha   90.00
_cell.angle_beta   90.00
_cell.angle_gamma   90.00
#
_symmetry.space_group_name_H-M   'P 1'
#
loop_
_entity.id
_entity.type
_entity.pdbx_description
1 polymer ?
#
loop_
_entity_poly.entity_id
_entity_poly.type
_entity_poly.pdbx_seq_one_letter_code
_entity_poly.pdbx_strand_id
1 'polypeptide(L)'
;MTLEKIRARHWKKPSFEKLAGQLRYGEPADADESVKNLVLAMSALDDLVTLSSCGGHKKPCTEKGRVPEGDFFVLFFVKPTRKGFRSLGTIVEAAGIVDPDHILVKVDNLTDNPDFINFSLEGTHGVPADSLAAEITRLHDIFKNPHQTWSLLSGGYEDLVHRRGRH
;
A
#
# COMPACT_ATOMS: atom_id res chain seq x y z
N MET A 1 38.52 8.28 -11.17
CA MET A 1 37.47 8.43 -10.13
C MET A 1 36.62 7.19 -10.21
N THR A 2 36.64 6.29 -9.23
CA THR A 2 35.96 5.00 -9.27
C THR A 2 34.45 5.17 -9.05
N LEU A 3 33.64 4.31 -9.66
CA LEU A 3 32.16 4.29 -9.49
C LEU A 3 31.73 4.31 -8.01
N GLU A 4 32.52 3.69 -7.11
CA GLU A 4 32.29 3.73 -5.66
C GLU A 4 32.39 5.15 -5.08
N LYS A 5 33.37 5.97 -5.55
CA LYS A 5 33.49 7.35 -5.10
C LYS A 5 32.39 8.26 -5.64
N ILE A 6 31.82 7.94 -6.79
CA ILE A 6 30.65 8.64 -7.34
C ILE A 6 29.41 8.27 -6.53
N ARG A 7 29.22 6.97 -6.18
CA ARG A 7 28.12 6.51 -5.33
C ARG A 7 28.18 7.12 -3.92
N ALA A 8 29.36 7.23 -3.31
CA ALA A 8 29.51 7.79 -1.96
C ALA A 8 29.27 9.33 -1.87
N ARG A 9 29.39 10.06 -2.97
CA ARG A 9 29.27 11.53 -2.98
C ARG A 9 27.84 12.07 -3.09
N HIS A 10 26.90 11.29 -3.60
CA HIS A 10 25.60 11.83 -4.04
C HIS A 10 24.37 11.39 -3.27
N TRP A 11 24.46 10.42 -2.33
CA TRP A 11 23.25 9.97 -1.64
C TRP A 11 23.53 9.69 -0.16
N LYS A 12 23.49 10.71 0.67
CA LYS A 12 23.04 10.49 2.04
C LYS A 12 21.54 10.16 1.94
N LYS A 13 21.24 8.87 1.77
CA LYS A 13 19.87 8.39 1.74
C LYS A 13 19.20 8.79 3.05
N PRO A 14 18.06 9.50 3.03
CA PRO A 14 17.35 9.84 4.26
C PRO A 14 16.95 8.55 4.97
N SER A 15 16.99 8.56 6.30
CA SER A 15 16.44 7.44 7.07
C SER A 15 14.93 7.33 6.85
N PHE A 16 14.36 6.16 7.12
CA PHE A 16 12.91 5.94 7.06
C PHE A 16 12.15 6.99 7.89
N GLU A 17 12.63 7.28 9.12
CA GLU A 17 12.01 8.27 10.01
C GLU A 17 12.03 9.69 9.42
N LYS A 18 13.13 10.05 8.74
CA LYS A 18 13.24 11.34 8.07
C LYS A 18 12.29 11.44 6.88
N LEU A 19 12.20 10.38 6.06
CA LEU A 19 11.22 10.29 4.96
C LEU A 19 9.80 10.32 5.50
N ALA A 20 9.50 9.53 6.52
CA ALA A 20 8.20 9.51 7.17
C ALA A 20 7.83 10.88 7.74
N GLY A 21 8.80 11.59 8.34
CA GLY A 21 8.62 12.96 8.84
C GLY A 21 8.36 13.97 7.72
N GLN A 22 9.09 13.89 6.63
CA GLN A 22 8.92 14.77 5.47
C GLN A 22 7.58 14.54 4.76
N LEU A 23 7.14 13.30 4.64
CA LEU A 23 5.93 12.92 3.92
C LEU A 23 4.66 13.01 4.78
N ARG A 24 4.78 12.94 6.11
CA ARG A 24 3.66 13.31 7.01
C ARG A 24 3.31 14.79 6.92
N TYR A 25 4.25 15.63 6.44
CA TYR A 25 4.02 17.05 6.14
C TYR A 25 3.69 17.31 4.67
N GLY A 26 4.04 16.40 3.74
CA GLY A 26 3.51 16.36 2.39
C GLY A 26 2.12 15.77 2.47
N GLU A 27 1.14 16.63 2.62
CA GLU A 27 -0.22 16.23 2.91
C GLU A 27 -0.80 15.32 1.82
N PRO A 28 -1.69 14.36 2.21
CA PRO A 28 -2.61 13.73 1.28
C PRO A 28 -3.44 14.73 0.45
N ALA A 29 -3.38 16.01 0.80
CA ALA A 29 -3.97 17.13 0.08
C ALA A 29 -3.46 17.25 -1.37
N ASP A 30 -2.21 16.82 -1.66
CA ASP A 30 -1.61 16.87 -2.99
C ASP A 30 -1.86 15.60 -3.82
N ALA A 31 -2.49 14.58 -3.25
CA ALA A 31 -2.87 13.38 -3.99
C ALA A 31 -4.07 13.68 -4.91
N ASP A 32 -4.06 13.11 -6.12
CA ASP A 32 -5.22 13.15 -7.00
C ASP A 32 -6.45 12.63 -6.28
N GLU A 33 -7.59 13.28 -6.45
CA GLU A 33 -8.84 12.97 -5.73
C GLU A 33 -9.25 11.50 -5.88
N SER A 34 -9.00 10.91 -7.06
CA SER A 34 -9.31 9.51 -7.37
C SER A 34 -8.49 8.48 -6.58
N VAL A 35 -7.35 8.86 -5.98
CA VAL A 35 -6.50 7.97 -5.16
C VAL A 35 -6.31 8.45 -3.74
N LYS A 36 -6.88 9.56 -3.37
CA LYS A 36 -6.71 10.19 -2.07
C LYS A 36 -7.08 9.28 -0.90
N ASN A 37 -8.23 8.62 -0.98
CA ASN A 37 -8.66 7.68 0.05
C ASN A 37 -7.70 6.48 0.16
N LEU A 38 -7.16 5.99 -0.96
CA LEU A 38 -6.17 4.92 -0.97
C LEU A 38 -4.87 5.36 -0.29
N VAL A 39 -4.37 6.54 -0.62
CA VAL A 39 -3.17 7.12 0.02
C VAL A 39 -3.39 7.29 1.52
N LEU A 40 -4.56 7.76 1.94
CA LEU A 40 -4.91 7.87 3.36
C LEU A 40 -4.95 6.52 4.08
N ALA A 41 -5.61 5.52 3.48
CA ALA A 41 -5.69 4.17 4.04
C ALA A 41 -4.29 3.54 4.18
N MET A 42 -3.43 3.68 3.16
CA MET A 42 -2.06 3.21 3.20
C MET A 42 -1.21 3.95 4.23
N SER A 43 -1.36 5.26 4.36
CA SER A 43 -0.62 6.09 5.33
C SER A 43 -1.00 5.81 6.79
N ALA A 44 -2.12 5.15 7.03
CA ALA A 44 -2.54 4.71 8.37
C ALA A 44 -1.84 3.40 8.81
N LEU A 45 -1.18 2.69 7.89
CA LEU A 45 -0.48 1.44 8.17
C LEU A 45 0.85 1.69 8.89
N ASP A 46 1.21 0.77 9.79
CA ASP A 46 2.47 0.85 10.55
C ASP A 46 3.70 0.64 9.66
N ASP A 47 4.78 1.38 9.91
CA ASP A 47 6.09 1.23 9.24
C ASP A 47 6.01 1.26 7.70
N LEU A 48 5.03 2.01 7.17
CA LEU A 48 4.81 2.26 5.76
C LEU A 48 4.71 3.76 5.50
N VAL A 49 5.24 4.22 4.38
CA VAL A 49 5.20 5.61 3.94
C VAL A 49 4.91 5.68 2.46
N THR A 50 3.86 6.37 2.08
CA THR A 50 3.55 6.69 0.68
C THR A 50 4.43 7.83 0.20
N LEU A 51 4.91 7.75 -1.05
CA LEU A 51 5.85 8.70 -1.63
C LEU A 51 5.25 9.55 -2.73
N SER A 52 4.57 8.91 -3.63
CA SER A 52 4.01 9.50 -4.84
C SER A 52 2.82 8.68 -5.29
N SER A 53 1.85 9.34 -5.84
CA SER A 53 0.65 8.70 -6.37
C SER A 53 0.17 9.43 -7.62
N CYS A 54 -0.57 8.71 -8.46
CA CYS A 54 -1.28 9.28 -9.61
C CYS A 54 -2.56 8.49 -9.83
N GLY A 55 -3.67 9.19 -10.01
CA GLY A 55 -4.98 8.61 -10.25
C GLY A 55 -5.38 8.51 -11.71
N GLY A 56 -4.41 8.64 -12.62
CA GLY A 56 -4.65 8.61 -14.05
C GLY A 56 -5.28 9.90 -14.61
N HIS A 57 -4.84 10.29 -15.80
CA HIS A 57 -5.29 11.52 -16.44
C HIS A 57 -5.50 11.35 -17.95
N LYS A 58 -6.49 12.09 -18.50
CA LYS A 58 -6.69 12.20 -19.95
C LYS A 58 -5.46 12.77 -20.66
N LYS A 59 -4.74 13.68 -19.99
CA LYS A 59 -3.50 14.28 -20.48
C LYS A 59 -2.33 13.80 -19.62
N PRO A 60 -1.15 13.54 -20.18
CA PRO A 60 0.00 13.12 -19.41
C PRO A 60 0.38 14.19 -18.37
N CYS A 61 0.57 13.76 -17.12
CA CYS A 61 1.00 14.62 -16.02
C CYS A 61 2.47 15.02 -16.15
N THR A 62 3.29 14.14 -16.73
CA THR A 62 4.73 14.36 -16.93
C THR A 62 5.19 13.71 -18.23
N GLU A 63 6.37 14.11 -18.73
CA GLU A 63 7.00 13.48 -19.89
C GLU A 63 7.39 12.01 -19.67
N LYS A 64 7.44 11.53 -18.43
CA LYS A 64 8.03 10.23 -18.05
C LYS A 64 7.06 9.13 -17.69
N GLY A 65 5.79 9.40 -17.52
CA GLY A 65 4.84 8.37 -17.12
C GLY A 65 3.41 8.75 -17.46
N ARG A 66 2.79 7.95 -18.31
CA ARG A 66 1.35 8.00 -18.50
C ARG A 66 0.70 6.97 -17.62
N VAL A 67 -0.05 7.43 -16.64
CA VAL A 67 -1.08 6.60 -16.03
C VAL A 67 -2.35 6.89 -16.82
N PRO A 68 -2.92 5.92 -17.56
CA PRO A 68 -4.16 6.10 -18.27
C PRO A 68 -5.30 6.56 -17.36
N GLU A 69 -6.28 7.21 -17.92
CA GLU A 69 -7.51 7.55 -17.17
C GLU A 69 -8.17 6.26 -16.67
N GLY A 70 -8.49 6.23 -15.40
CA GLY A 70 -9.05 5.05 -14.73
C GLY A 70 -8.03 4.10 -14.12
N ASP A 71 -6.75 4.22 -14.48
CA ASP A 71 -5.67 3.50 -13.82
C ASP A 71 -5.09 4.32 -12.68
N PHE A 72 -4.34 3.69 -11.79
CA PHE A 72 -3.63 4.40 -10.72
C PHE A 72 -2.30 3.74 -10.37
N PHE A 73 -1.43 4.52 -9.73
CA PHE A 73 -0.30 3.95 -9.00
C PHE A 73 -0.05 4.68 -7.68
N VAL A 74 0.56 3.97 -6.72
CA VAL A 74 1.08 4.52 -5.48
C VAL A 74 2.45 3.93 -5.23
N LEU A 75 3.48 4.78 -5.15
CA LEU A 75 4.81 4.40 -4.69
C LEU A 75 4.87 4.50 -3.17
N PHE A 76 5.47 3.52 -2.51
CA PHE A 76 5.58 3.50 -1.06
C PHE A 76 6.82 2.77 -0.57
N PHE A 77 7.25 3.12 0.62
CA PHE A 77 8.32 2.45 1.35
C PHE A 77 7.77 1.62 2.49
N VAL A 78 8.40 0.48 2.71
CA VAL A 78 8.13 -0.37 3.86
C VAL A 78 9.42 -0.55 4.64
N LYS A 79 9.37 -0.29 5.95
CA LYS A 79 10.46 -0.62 6.87
C LYS A 79 10.54 -2.14 7.03
N PRO A 80 11.72 -2.79 6.94
CA PRO A 80 11.86 -4.23 7.05
C PRO A 80 11.72 -4.69 8.51
N THR A 81 10.58 -4.44 9.10
CA THR A 81 10.18 -4.86 10.45
C THR A 81 8.98 -5.79 10.38
N ARG A 82 8.69 -6.46 11.51
CA ARG A 82 7.48 -7.28 11.61
C ARG A 82 6.19 -6.47 11.34
N LYS A 83 6.15 -5.20 11.75
CA LYS A 83 5.01 -4.31 11.51
C LYS A 83 4.93 -3.92 10.03
N GLY A 84 6.04 -3.51 9.43
CA GLY A 84 6.08 -3.15 8.02
C GLY A 84 5.70 -4.31 7.10
N PHE A 85 6.19 -5.52 7.37
CA PHE A 85 5.78 -6.71 6.59
C PHE A 85 4.31 -7.09 6.81
N ARG A 86 3.74 -6.82 7.99
CA ARG A 86 2.29 -6.97 8.21
C ARG A 86 1.52 -5.96 7.37
N SER A 87 1.94 -4.72 7.34
CA SER A 87 1.33 -3.66 6.52
C SER A 87 1.38 -3.99 5.03
N LEU A 88 2.53 -4.50 4.54
CA LEU A 88 2.65 -5.00 3.18
C LEU A 88 1.68 -6.17 2.91
N GLY A 89 1.60 -7.13 3.84
CA GLY A 89 0.67 -8.27 3.75
C GLY A 89 -0.79 -7.80 3.67
N THR A 90 -1.17 -6.77 4.43
CA THR A 90 -2.52 -6.17 4.38
C THR A 90 -2.82 -5.63 2.97
N ILE A 91 -1.87 -4.93 2.33
CA ILE A 91 -2.05 -4.42 0.97
C ILE A 91 -2.18 -5.55 -0.04
N VAL A 92 -1.32 -6.57 0.04
CA VAL A 92 -1.33 -7.71 -0.88
C VAL A 92 -2.63 -8.50 -0.75
N GLU A 93 -3.11 -8.72 0.47
CA GLU A 93 -4.38 -9.41 0.73
C GLU A 93 -5.58 -8.60 0.20
N ALA A 94 -5.60 -7.30 0.46
CA ALA A 94 -6.63 -6.41 -0.07
C ALA A 94 -6.66 -6.41 -1.60
N ALA A 95 -5.49 -6.36 -2.25
CA ALA A 95 -5.38 -6.44 -3.70
C ALA A 95 -5.96 -7.77 -4.24
N GLY A 96 -5.63 -8.89 -3.60
CA GLY A 96 -6.15 -10.20 -3.97
C GLY A 96 -7.66 -10.36 -3.76
N ILE A 97 -8.25 -9.63 -2.81
CA ILE A 97 -9.70 -9.65 -2.56
C ILE A 97 -10.45 -8.76 -3.53
N VAL A 98 -9.93 -7.57 -3.82
CA VAL A 98 -10.61 -6.57 -4.66
C VAL A 98 -10.55 -6.95 -6.13
N ASP A 99 -9.35 -7.17 -6.67
CA ASP A 99 -9.15 -7.58 -8.06
C ASP A 99 -7.74 -8.14 -8.27
N PRO A 100 -7.55 -9.47 -8.17
CA PRO A 100 -6.25 -10.11 -8.28
C PRO A 100 -5.64 -10.03 -9.69
N ASP A 101 -6.45 -9.78 -10.71
CA ASP A 101 -5.99 -9.75 -12.10
C ASP A 101 -5.50 -8.35 -12.53
N HIS A 102 -6.01 -7.30 -11.90
CA HIS A 102 -5.75 -5.93 -12.32
C HIS A 102 -5.09 -5.05 -11.25
N ILE A 103 -4.87 -5.57 -10.04
CA ILE A 103 -4.09 -4.90 -8.99
C ILE A 103 -2.76 -5.61 -8.81
N LEU A 104 -1.67 -4.88 -8.99
CA LEU A 104 -0.33 -5.41 -8.88
C LEU A 104 0.45 -4.71 -7.76
N VAL A 105 1.09 -5.51 -6.90
CA VAL A 105 2.08 -5.03 -5.93
C VAL A 105 3.45 -5.49 -6.39
N LYS A 106 4.32 -4.54 -6.70
CA LYS A 106 5.65 -4.80 -7.26
C LYS A 106 6.73 -4.28 -6.33
N VAL A 107 7.86 -4.95 -6.28
CA VAL A 107 9.09 -4.36 -5.77
C VAL A 107 9.62 -3.41 -6.84
N ASP A 108 9.57 -2.12 -6.56
CA ASP A 108 9.98 -1.10 -7.54
C ASP A 108 11.49 -1.01 -7.64
N ASN A 109 12.17 -0.96 -6.51
CA ASN A 109 13.62 -0.97 -6.48
C ASN A 109 14.11 -1.55 -5.15
N LEU A 110 14.94 -2.60 -5.22
CA LEU A 110 15.74 -3.04 -4.10
C LEU A 110 16.84 -2.00 -3.90
N THR A 111 16.58 -1.05 -3.03
CA THR A 111 17.63 -0.08 -2.67
C THR A 111 18.70 -0.76 -1.85
N ASP A 112 19.98 -0.36 -2.03
CA ASP A 112 21.05 -0.76 -1.11
C ASP A 112 20.86 -0.16 0.30
N ASN A 113 19.70 0.39 0.59
CA ASN A 113 19.38 0.96 1.89
C ASN A 113 18.73 -0.12 2.75
N PRO A 114 19.37 -0.55 3.85
CA PRO A 114 18.81 -1.56 4.75
C PRO A 114 17.59 -1.06 5.53
N ASP A 115 17.31 0.25 5.51
CA ASP A 115 16.28 0.87 6.35
C ASP A 115 14.87 0.72 5.74
N PHE A 116 14.75 0.46 4.43
CA PHE A 116 13.45 0.32 3.77
C PHE A 116 13.52 -0.36 2.39
N ILE A 117 12.39 -0.86 1.95
CA ILE A 117 12.19 -1.48 0.63
C ILE A 117 11.12 -0.68 -0.11
N ASN A 118 11.38 -0.39 -1.39
CA ASN A 118 10.44 0.34 -2.26
C ASN A 118 9.47 -0.62 -2.94
N PHE A 119 8.22 -0.21 -2.97
CA PHE A 119 7.16 -0.91 -3.67
C PHE A 119 6.34 0.06 -4.51
N SER A 120 5.73 -0.46 -5.57
CA SER A 120 4.62 0.19 -6.27
C SER A 120 3.36 -0.67 -6.14
N LEU A 121 2.24 -0.01 -5.96
CA LEU A 121 0.89 -0.54 -6.06
C LEU A 121 0.27 0.07 -7.30
N GLU A 122 -0.16 -0.76 -8.22
CA GLU A 122 -0.72 -0.33 -9.50
C GLU A 122 -2.09 -0.97 -9.69
N GLY A 123 -3.08 -0.17 -10.10
CA GLY A 123 -4.38 -0.63 -10.54
C GLY A 123 -4.61 -0.26 -11.98
N THR A 124 -5.09 -1.22 -12.77
CA THR A 124 -5.35 -1.06 -14.21
C THR A 124 -6.81 -1.39 -14.54
N HIS A 125 -7.21 -1.07 -15.77
CA HIS A 125 -8.56 -1.38 -16.28
C HIS A 125 -9.72 -0.78 -15.46
N GLY A 126 -9.50 0.38 -14.86
CA GLY A 126 -10.55 1.10 -14.13
C GLY A 126 -10.92 0.51 -12.77
N VAL A 127 -10.01 -0.26 -12.16
CA VAL A 127 -10.22 -0.75 -10.78
C VAL A 127 -10.42 0.43 -9.83
N PRO A 128 -11.51 0.47 -9.05
CA PRO A 128 -11.75 1.58 -8.15
C PRO A 128 -10.73 1.61 -6.99
N ALA A 129 -9.90 2.65 -6.92
CA ALA A 129 -8.96 2.85 -5.82
C ALA A 129 -9.66 2.93 -4.46
N ASP A 130 -10.89 3.44 -4.41
CA ASP A 130 -11.71 3.52 -3.20
C ASP A 130 -12.10 2.13 -2.66
N SER A 131 -12.37 1.16 -3.53
CA SER A 131 -12.65 -0.22 -3.09
C SER A 131 -11.43 -0.83 -2.40
N LEU A 132 -10.25 -0.59 -2.95
CA LEU A 132 -9.00 -1.05 -2.35
C LEU A 132 -8.72 -0.32 -1.03
N ALA A 133 -8.98 0.98 -0.95
CA ALA A 133 -8.85 1.77 0.27
C ALA A 133 -9.74 1.23 1.39
N ALA A 134 -11.01 0.95 1.07
CA ALA A 134 -11.96 0.38 2.03
C ALA A 134 -11.51 -0.99 2.55
N GLU A 135 -11.00 -1.85 1.65
CA GLU A 135 -10.54 -3.18 2.02
C GLU A 135 -9.25 -3.14 2.87
N ILE A 136 -8.29 -2.29 2.53
CA ILE A 136 -7.10 -2.05 3.35
C ILE A 136 -7.50 -1.61 4.76
N THR A 137 -8.42 -0.66 4.87
CA THR A 137 -8.91 -0.15 6.16
C THR A 137 -9.56 -1.27 6.97
N ARG A 138 -10.45 -2.06 6.35
CA ARG A 138 -11.13 -3.19 6.98
C ARG A 138 -10.13 -4.23 7.53
N LEU A 139 -9.17 -4.64 6.72
CA LEU A 139 -8.15 -5.62 7.12
C LEU A 139 -7.24 -5.07 8.23
N HIS A 140 -6.87 -3.79 8.14
CA HIS A 140 -6.06 -3.14 9.18
C HIS A 140 -6.76 -3.14 10.54
N ASP A 141 -8.06 -2.83 10.58
CA ASP A 141 -8.85 -2.83 11.80
C ASP A 141 -8.99 -4.25 12.40
N ILE A 142 -9.16 -5.26 11.56
CA ILE A 142 -9.15 -6.66 11.96
C ILE A 142 -7.81 -7.03 12.63
N PHE A 143 -6.70 -6.64 12.05
CA PHE A 143 -5.38 -6.95 12.60
C PHE A 143 -5.04 -6.16 13.87
N LYS A 144 -5.60 -4.97 14.05
CA LYS A 144 -5.46 -4.19 15.29
C LYS A 144 -6.25 -4.78 16.45
N ASN A 145 -7.42 -5.37 16.16
CA ASN A 145 -8.35 -5.87 17.16
C ASN A 145 -8.64 -7.38 17.00
N PRO A 146 -7.64 -8.27 17.10
CA PRO A 146 -7.80 -9.69 16.81
C PRO A 146 -8.85 -10.37 17.70
N HIS A 147 -9.09 -9.87 18.92
CA HIS A 147 -10.11 -10.42 19.81
C HIS A 147 -11.55 -10.19 19.35
N GLN A 148 -11.82 -9.08 18.64
CA GLN A 148 -13.15 -8.81 18.04
C GLN A 148 -13.40 -9.70 16.83
N THR A 149 -12.36 -10.04 16.10
CA THR A 149 -12.45 -10.86 14.88
C THR A 149 -12.78 -12.31 15.19
N TRP A 150 -12.21 -12.87 16.25
CA TRP A 150 -12.52 -14.25 16.68
C TRP A 150 -13.99 -14.41 17.08
N SER A 151 -14.62 -13.40 17.68
CA SER A 151 -16.05 -13.46 18.02
C SER A 151 -16.95 -13.41 16.78
N LEU A 152 -16.54 -12.72 15.72
CA LEU A 152 -17.28 -12.67 14.45
C LEU A 152 -17.10 -13.95 13.63
N LEU A 153 -15.89 -14.52 13.62
CA LEU A 153 -15.59 -15.77 12.92
C LEU A 153 -16.14 -17.00 13.66
N SER A 154 -16.11 -17.02 14.99
CA SER A 154 -16.67 -18.12 15.79
C SER A 154 -18.19 -18.16 15.72
N GLY A 155 -18.89 -17.03 15.70
CA GLY A 155 -20.35 -16.99 15.51
C GLY A 155 -20.80 -17.58 14.16
N GLY A 156 -20.04 -17.32 13.10
CA GLY A 156 -20.32 -17.90 11.77
C GLY A 156 -19.96 -19.38 11.65
N TYR A 157 -18.98 -19.87 12.42
CA TYR A 157 -18.57 -21.26 12.38
C TYR A 157 -19.54 -22.19 13.15
N GLU A 158 -20.09 -21.72 14.26
CA GLU A 158 -21.12 -22.46 15.00
C GLU A 158 -22.41 -22.66 14.19
N ASP A 159 -22.83 -21.65 13.43
CA ASP A 159 -23.99 -21.76 12.53
C ASP A 159 -23.77 -22.76 11.39
N LEU A 160 -22.56 -22.90 10.89
CA LEU A 160 -22.23 -23.87 9.84
C LEU A 160 -22.15 -25.30 10.36
N VAL A 161 -21.70 -25.51 11.58
CA VAL A 161 -21.61 -26.84 12.23
C VAL A 161 -23.03 -27.35 12.57
N HIS A 162 -23.91 -26.47 13.08
CA HIS A 162 -25.28 -26.85 13.41
C HIS A 162 -26.18 -27.13 12.20
N ARG A 163 -25.87 -26.60 11.01
CA ARG A 163 -26.60 -26.92 9.77
C ARG A 163 -26.26 -28.28 9.17
N ARG A 164 -25.06 -28.84 9.46
CA ARG A 164 -24.65 -30.17 8.96
C ARG A 164 -25.14 -31.35 9.80
N GLY A 165 -25.71 -31.11 10.96
CA GLY A 165 -26.20 -32.15 11.88
C GLY A 165 -27.69 -32.52 11.74
N ARG A 166 -28.38 -32.04 10.69
CA ARG A 166 -29.81 -32.31 10.47
C ARG A 166 -30.06 -32.92 9.07
N HIS A 167 -29.36 -33.99 8.75
CA HIS A 167 -29.73 -34.89 7.67
C HIS A 167 -29.53 -36.32 8.11
#